data_c4a76e3d2b8434ee02075b9413b601a9
#
_entry.id   c4a76e3d2b8434ee02075b9413b601a9
#
_cell.length_a   1.000
_cell.length_b   1.000
_cell.length_c   1.000
_cell.angle_alpha   90.00
_cell.angle_beta   90.00
_cell.angle_gamma   90.00
#
_symmetry.space_group_name_H-M   'P 1'
#
loop_
_entity.id
_entity.type
_entity.pdbx_description
1 polymer ?
#
loop_
_entity_poly.entity_id
_entity_poly.type
_entity_poly.pdbx_seq_one_letter_code
_entity_poly.pdbx_strand_id
1 'polypeptide(L)'
;YCKDVDRKESHDHESFDFLGYTFRPRLSMNKSGKTFVNFTPAISNNAANRIRKEIRSWKMHLRSDKNLTDLAKMFRSQVQGWVNYYGRYYKSAMYPFLRNIESNLIRWATRKYKRLRRHRRRAKYWLGRIRFREPNLFVHWKLGLGSPVG
;
A
#
# COMPACT_ATOMS: atom_id res chain seq x y z
N TYR A 1 6.92 16.24 -21.57
CA TYR A 1 6.47 17.58 -21.19
C TYR A 1 6.58 17.76 -19.67
N CYS A 2 7.26 18.80 -19.23
CA CYS A 2 7.33 19.22 -17.83
C CYS A 2 6.61 20.57 -17.66
N LYS A 3 5.64 20.62 -16.75
CA LYS A 3 4.93 21.84 -16.42
C LYS A 3 5.65 22.54 -15.26
N ASP A 4 6.14 23.74 -15.50
CA ASP A 4 6.67 24.60 -14.44
C ASP A 4 5.54 25.18 -13.59
N VAL A 5 5.77 25.34 -12.29
CA VAL A 5 4.78 25.87 -11.33
C VAL A 5 4.31 27.27 -11.76
N ASP A 6 5.18 28.06 -12.36
CA ASP A 6 4.91 29.44 -12.73
C ASP A 6 4.29 29.60 -14.11
N ARG A 7 4.17 28.55 -14.90
CA ARG A 7 3.51 28.58 -16.20
C ARG A 7 2.01 28.40 -16.07
N LYS A 8 1.26 29.38 -16.54
CA LYS A 8 -0.21 29.37 -16.58
C LYS A 8 -0.79 28.66 -17.81
N GLU A 9 0.04 28.21 -18.73
CA GLU A 9 -0.40 27.52 -19.95
C GLU A 9 -0.85 26.09 -19.63
N SER A 10 -2.04 25.72 -20.09
CA SER A 10 -2.53 24.35 -20.06
C SER A 10 -2.29 23.71 -21.44
N HIS A 11 -1.90 22.44 -21.42
CA HIS A 11 -1.70 21.65 -22.62
C HIS A 11 -2.72 20.50 -22.63
N ASP A 12 -3.14 20.07 -23.83
CA ASP A 12 -4.16 19.02 -24.01
C ASP A 12 -3.74 17.68 -23.39
N HIS A 13 -2.42 17.42 -23.34
CA HIS A 13 -1.86 16.18 -22.77
C HIS A 13 -0.80 16.49 -21.72
N GLU A 14 -1.21 16.52 -20.46
CA GLU A 14 -0.32 16.73 -19.30
C GLU A 14 0.12 15.41 -18.63
N SER A 15 -0.43 14.28 -19.04
CA SER A 15 -0.12 12.95 -18.49
C SER A 15 -0.23 11.84 -19.53
N PHE A 16 0.49 10.75 -19.34
CA PHE A 16 0.36 9.53 -20.12
C PHE A 16 0.65 8.28 -19.27
N ASP A 17 0.06 7.15 -19.67
CA ASP A 17 0.28 5.86 -19.03
C ASP A 17 1.21 4.99 -19.88
N PHE A 18 2.20 4.36 -19.23
CA PHE A 18 3.13 3.45 -19.89
C PHE A 18 3.64 2.38 -18.91
N LEU A 19 3.54 1.12 -19.29
CA LEU A 19 3.97 -0.04 -18.49
C LEU A 19 3.39 -0.07 -17.06
N GLY A 20 2.16 0.36 -16.88
CA GLY A 20 1.50 0.41 -15.58
C GLY A 20 1.82 1.63 -14.73
N TYR A 21 2.54 2.60 -15.29
CA TYR A 21 2.83 3.89 -14.65
C TYR A 21 2.08 5.02 -15.33
N THR A 22 1.66 6.01 -14.55
CA THR A 22 1.20 7.30 -15.04
C THR A 22 2.30 8.33 -14.85
N PHE A 23 2.74 8.94 -15.94
CA PHE A 23 3.72 10.02 -15.96
C PHE A 23 2.98 11.35 -16.00
N ARG A 24 3.13 12.15 -14.96
CA ARG A 24 2.54 13.49 -14.84
C ARG A 24 3.38 14.39 -13.95
N PRO A 25 3.24 15.72 -14.05
CA PRO A 25 3.86 16.66 -13.12
C PRO A 25 3.39 16.40 -11.68
N ARG A 26 4.34 16.32 -10.72
CA ARG A 26 4.08 16.14 -9.29
C ARG A 26 4.98 17.05 -8.48
N LEU A 27 4.48 17.55 -7.37
CA LEU A 27 5.29 18.27 -6.41
C LEU A 27 6.25 17.29 -5.71
N SER A 28 7.52 17.65 -5.71
CA SER A 28 8.58 16.96 -4.99
C SER A 28 9.30 17.95 -4.09
N MET A 29 9.95 17.46 -3.05
CA MET A 29 10.70 18.28 -2.11
C MET A 29 12.16 17.81 -2.09
N ASN A 30 13.10 18.73 -2.19
CA ASN A 30 14.52 18.43 -2.09
C ASN A 30 14.96 18.30 -0.62
N LYS A 31 16.22 17.90 -0.39
CA LYS A 31 16.78 17.73 0.95
C LYS A 31 16.81 19.03 1.78
N SER A 32 16.76 20.18 1.14
CA SER A 32 16.71 21.50 1.80
C SER A 32 15.27 22.00 2.07
N GLY A 33 14.26 21.20 1.79
CA GLY A 33 12.86 21.53 2.04
C GLY A 33 12.21 22.37 0.93
N LYS A 34 12.93 22.70 -0.15
CA LYS A 34 12.38 23.46 -1.28
C LYS A 34 11.53 22.56 -2.17
N THR A 35 10.31 22.99 -2.46
CA THR A 35 9.41 22.29 -3.38
C THR A 35 9.69 22.64 -4.84
N PHE A 36 9.54 21.66 -5.72
CA PHE A 36 9.67 21.82 -7.16
C PHE A 36 8.74 20.83 -7.88
N VAL A 37 8.43 21.10 -9.13
CA VAL A 37 7.66 20.19 -10.00
C VAL A 37 8.62 19.20 -10.65
N ASN A 38 8.29 17.90 -10.51
CA ASN A 38 9.01 16.82 -11.17
C ASN A 38 8.04 15.95 -11.96
N PHE A 39 8.48 15.42 -13.09
CA PHE A 39 7.70 14.53 -13.95
C PHE A 39 7.96 13.07 -13.56
N THR A 40 7.47 12.68 -12.36
CA THR A 40 7.76 11.38 -11.74
C THR A 40 6.68 10.38 -12.06
N PRO A 41 7.04 9.13 -12.49
CA PRO A 41 6.06 8.07 -12.70
C PRO A 41 5.52 7.55 -11.37
N ALA A 42 4.23 7.21 -11.34
CA ALA A 42 3.58 6.48 -10.26
C ALA A 42 2.65 5.43 -10.86
N ILE A 43 2.18 4.50 -10.02
CA ILE A 43 1.24 3.46 -10.46
C ILE A 43 0.04 4.07 -11.19
N SER A 44 -0.31 3.52 -12.35
CA SER A 44 -1.49 3.95 -13.12
C SER A 44 -2.80 3.49 -12.46
N ASN A 45 -3.90 4.17 -12.78
CA ASN A 45 -5.23 3.77 -12.29
C ASN A 45 -5.62 2.34 -12.72
N ASN A 46 -5.27 1.95 -13.94
CA ASN A 46 -5.52 0.60 -14.44
C ASN A 46 -4.76 -0.46 -13.65
N ALA A 47 -3.46 -0.24 -13.41
CA ALA A 47 -2.64 -1.13 -12.59
C ALA A 47 -3.15 -1.16 -11.13
N ALA A 48 -3.51 -0.02 -10.57
CA ALA A 48 -4.08 0.10 -9.24
C ALA A 48 -5.37 -0.72 -9.10
N ASN A 49 -6.26 -0.65 -10.08
CA ASN A 49 -7.50 -1.43 -10.10
C ASN A 49 -7.24 -2.94 -10.18
N ARG A 50 -6.24 -3.37 -10.97
CA ARG A 50 -5.83 -4.78 -11.02
C ARG A 50 -5.34 -5.27 -9.67
N ILE A 51 -4.50 -4.50 -8.97
CA ILE A 51 -4.02 -4.84 -7.63
C ILE A 51 -5.20 -4.94 -6.63
N ARG A 52 -6.13 -4.00 -6.65
CA ARG A 52 -7.32 -4.03 -5.78
C ARG A 52 -8.18 -5.27 -6.03
N LYS A 53 -8.37 -5.65 -7.29
CA LYS A 53 -9.09 -6.87 -7.66
C LYS A 53 -8.37 -8.12 -7.17
N GLU A 54 -7.05 -8.19 -7.31
CA GLU A 54 -6.23 -9.30 -6.85
C GLU A 54 -6.31 -9.44 -5.32
N ILE A 55 -6.10 -8.37 -4.56
CA ILE A 55 -6.22 -8.38 -3.10
C ILE A 55 -7.61 -8.86 -2.66
N ARG A 56 -8.63 -8.43 -3.36
CA ARG A 56 -10.02 -8.85 -3.09
C ARG A 56 -10.24 -10.32 -3.37
N SER A 57 -9.62 -10.86 -4.42
CA SER A 57 -9.71 -12.28 -4.82
C SER A 57 -9.07 -13.22 -3.79
N TRP A 58 -8.13 -12.75 -2.98
CA TRP A 58 -7.50 -13.54 -1.93
C TRP A 58 -8.49 -13.98 -0.84
N LYS A 59 -9.59 -13.24 -0.65
CA LYS A 59 -10.60 -13.49 0.38
C LYS A 59 -9.97 -13.79 1.75
N MET A 60 -8.99 -12.98 2.11
CA MET A 60 -8.16 -13.16 3.30
C MET A 60 -9.00 -13.33 4.57
N HIS A 61 -10.08 -12.57 4.70
CA HIS A 61 -11.00 -12.63 5.85
C HIS A 61 -11.72 -13.98 6.01
N LEU A 62 -11.77 -14.82 4.98
CA LEU A 62 -12.38 -16.15 5.01
C LEU A 62 -11.38 -17.27 5.33
N ARG A 63 -10.10 -16.97 5.43
CA ARG A 63 -9.04 -17.95 5.67
C ARG A 63 -8.80 -18.21 7.15
N SER A 64 -9.84 -18.61 7.87
CA SER A 64 -9.77 -18.93 9.29
C SER A 64 -8.96 -20.19 9.59
N ASP A 65 -8.73 -21.05 8.61
CA ASP A 65 -7.87 -22.24 8.66
C ASP A 65 -6.37 -21.90 8.69
N LYS A 66 -5.99 -20.68 8.31
CA LYS A 66 -4.60 -20.21 8.26
C LYS A 66 -4.23 -19.41 9.51
N ASN A 67 -2.96 -19.50 9.92
CA ASN A 67 -2.40 -18.60 10.93
C ASN A 67 -1.77 -17.35 10.25
N LEU A 68 -1.33 -16.41 11.07
CA LEU A 68 -0.78 -15.15 10.57
C LEU A 68 0.49 -15.35 9.74
N THR A 69 1.36 -16.27 10.15
CA THR A 69 2.58 -16.63 9.43
C THR A 69 2.28 -17.26 8.07
N ASP A 70 1.25 -18.10 7.99
CA ASP A 70 0.79 -18.70 6.73
C ASP A 70 0.33 -17.61 5.75
N LEU A 71 -0.49 -16.66 6.21
CA LEU A 71 -0.94 -15.54 5.40
C LEU A 71 0.24 -14.70 4.88
N ALA A 72 1.22 -14.44 5.75
CA ALA A 72 2.42 -13.71 5.37
C ALA A 72 3.19 -14.43 4.25
N LYS A 73 3.38 -15.74 4.38
CA LYS A 73 4.08 -16.56 3.37
C LYS A 73 3.34 -16.63 2.05
N MET A 74 2.00 -16.76 2.09
CA MET A 74 1.18 -16.90 0.90
C MET A 74 1.26 -15.69 -0.03
N PHE A 75 1.34 -14.48 0.52
CA PHE A 75 1.21 -13.24 -0.25
C PHE A 75 2.50 -12.40 -0.31
N ARG A 76 3.55 -12.81 0.41
CA ARG A 76 4.80 -12.04 0.51
C ARG A 76 5.44 -11.73 -0.83
N SER A 77 5.64 -12.75 -1.67
CA SER A 77 6.33 -12.57 -2.95
C SER A 77 5.58 -11.65 -3.89
N GLN A 78 4.25 -11.76 -3.93
CA GLN A 78 3.41 -10.92 -4.78
C GLN A 78 3.39 -9.47 -4.31
N VAL A 79 3.20 -9.23 -3.01
CA VAL A 79 3.21 -7.87 -2.43
C VAL A 79 4.59 -7.24 -2.58
N GLN A 80 5.67 -7.99 -2.33
CA GLN A 80 7.03 -7.50 -2.51
C GLN A 80 7.32 -7.16 -3.97
N GLY A 81 6.84 -7.96 -4.91
CA GLY A 81 6.94 -7.68 -6.34
C GLY A 81 6.24 -6.38 -6.73
N TRP A 82 5.04 -6.13 -6.22
CA TRP A 82 4.33 -4.86 -6.46
C TRP A 82 5.07 -3.67 -5.87
N VAL A 83 5.58 -3.77 -4.65
CA VAL A 83 6.33 -2.69 -4.01
C VAL A 83 7.62 -2.40 -4.79
N ASN A 84 8.35 -3.43 -5.21
CA ASN A 84 9.57 -3.26 -5.99
C ASN A 84 9.32 -2.64 -7.35
N TYR A 85 8.25 -3.04 -8.03
CA TYR A 85 7.94 -2.55 -9.38
C TYR A 85 7.26 -1.17 -9.34
N TYR A 86 6.12 -1.05 -8.65
CA TYR A 86 5.32 0.18 -8.67
C TYR A 86 5.79 1.23 -7.65
N GLY A 87 6.45 0.82 -6.58
CA GLY A 87 6.96 1.72 -5.55
C GLY A 87 8.34 2.30 -5.84
N ARG A 88 8.95 1.96 -6.97
CA ARG A 88 10.34 2.33 -7.28
C ARG A 88 10.56 3.83 -7.36
N TYR A 89 9.63 4.57 -7.97
CA TYR A 89 9.76 6.00 -8.20
C TYR A 89 8.91 6.86 -7.26
N TYR A 90 7.72 6.37 -6.93
CA TYR A 90 6.76 7.10 -6.07
C TYR A 90 6.09 6.12 -5.10
N LYS A 91 6.80 5.77 -4.05
CA LYS A 91 6.43 4.71 -3.09
C LYS A 91 5.11 4.99 -2.37
N SER A 92 4.82 6.25 -2.02
CA SER A 92 3.60 6.61 -1.31
C SER A 92 2.32 6.32 -2.08
N ALA A 93 2.39 6.20 -3.41
CA ALA A 93 1.24 5.77 -4.22
C ALA A 93 0.80 4.33 -3.93
N MET A 94 1.67 3.50 -3.35
CA MET A 94 1.36 2.13 -2.93
C MET A 94 0.69 2.05 -1.54
N TYR A 95 0.76 3.09 -0.73
CA TYR A 95 0.27 3.06 0.64
C TYR A 95 -1.23 2.72 0.77
N PRO A 96 -2.15 3.19 -0.10
CA PRO A 96 -3.56 2.79 -0.02
C PRO A 96 -3.77 1.28 -0.15
N PHE A 97 -3.01 0.60 -1.03
CA PHE A 97 -3.11 -0.87 -1.20
C PHE A 97 -2.58 -1.60 0.02
N LEU A 98 -1.45 -1.14 0.54
CA LEU A 98 -0.82 -1.75 1.70
C LEU A 98 -1.67 -1.58 2.95
N ARG A 99 -2.32 -0.43 3.12
CA ARG A 99 -3.32 -0.20 4.18
C ARG A 99 -4.56 -1.06 4.00
N ASN A 100 -4.95 -1.35 2.77
CA ASN A 100 -6.05 -2.28 2.48
C ASN A 100 -5.72 -3.70 2.94
N ILE A 101 -4.49 -4.16 2.70
CA ILE A 101 -4.01 -5.45 3.21
C ILE A 101 -4.11 -5.48 4.73
N GLU A 102 -3.65 -4.44 5.43
CA GLU A 102 -3.77 -4.35 6.89
C GLU A 102 -5.22 -4.40 7.37
N SER A 103 -6.13 -3.70 6.70
CA SER A 103 -7.56 -3.77 6.99
C SER A 103 -8.13 -5.17 6.83
N ASN A 104 -7.69 -5.91 5.83
CA ASN A 104 -8.09 -7.29 5.60
C ASN A 104 -7.55 -8.23 6.69
N LEU A 105 -6.33 -7.99 7.17
CA LEU A 105 -5.78 -8.74 8.32
C LEU A 105 -6.58 -8.49 9.60
N ILE A 106 -7.00 -7.26 9.85
CA ILE A 106 -7.85 -6.92 10.98
C ILE A 106 -9.19 -7.66 10.88
N ARG A 107 -9.82 -7.67 9.71
CA ARG A 107 -11.06 -8.43 9.47
C ARG A 107 -10.88 -9.92 9.68
N TRP A 108 -9.80 -10.49 9.18
CA TRP A 108 -9.44 -11.89 9.40
C TRP A 108 -9.31 -12.20 10.89
N ALA A 109 -8.58 -11.39 11.64
CA ALA A 109 -8.39 -11.57 13.08
C ALA A 109 -9.73 -11.54 13.85
N THR A 110 -10.63 -10.60 13.51
CA THR A 110 -11.95 -10.52 14.15
C THR A 110 -12.86 -11.70 13.83
N ARG A 111 -12.65 -12.35 12.68
CA ARG A 111 -13.41 -13.56 12.32
C ARG A 111 -12.82 -14.82 12.91
N LYS A 112 -11.50 -14.94 12.94
CA LYS A 112 -10.79 -16.12 13.42
C LYS A 112 -10.86 -16.28 14.94
N TYR A 113 -10.61 -15.20 15.67
CA TYR A 113 -10.48 -15.25 17.14
C TYR A 113 -11.74 -14.77 17.83
N LYS A 114 -12.37 -15.67 18.60
CA LYS A 114 -13.62 -15.40 19.33
C LYS A 114 -13.51 -14.16 20.24
N ARG A 115 -12.38 -14.01 20.94
CA ARG A 115 -12.11 -12.87 21.83
C ARG A 115 -11.99 -11.52 21.11
N LEU A 116 -11.74 -11.51 19.79
CA LEU A 116 -11.62 -10.31 18.95
C LEU A 116 -12.89 -10.05 18.13
N ARG A 117 -13.86 -10.97 18.19
CA ARG A 117 -15.11 -10.86 17.43
C ARG A 117 -15.84 -9.57 17.78
N ARG A 118 -16.21 -8.81 16.74
CA ARG A 118 -16.87 -7.49 16.84
C ARG A 118 -16.03 -6.39 17.51
N HIS A 119 -14.76 -6.65 17.82
CA HIS A 119 -13.87 -5.68 18.45
C HIS A 119 -12.71 -5.30 17.53
N ARG A 120 -13.03 -4.54 16.47
CA ARG A 120 -12.05 -4.10 15.47
C ARG A 120 -10.85 -3.38 16.10
N ARG A 121 -11.08 -2.53 17.11
CA ARG A 121 -10.02 -1.81 17.81
C ARG A 121 -9.07 -2.76 18.56
N ARG A 122 -9.62 -3.77 19.25
CA ARG A 122 -8.80 -4.79 19.92
C ARG A 122 -7.97 -5.61 18.94
N ALA A 123 -8.55 -5.98 17.80
CA ALA A 123 -7.85 -6.69 16.74
C ALA A 123 -6.69 -5.86 16.17
N LYS A 124 -6.90 -4.57 15.98
CA LYS A 124 -5.88 -3.62 15.53
C LYS A 124 -4.70 -3.58 16.51
N TYR A 125 -4.93 -3.42 17.79
CA TYR A 125 -3.86 -3.42 18.81
C TYR A 125 -3.20 -4.79 18.97
N TRP A 126 -3.95 -5.87 18.84
CA TRP A 126 -3.39 -7.22 18.83
C TRP A 126 -2.39 -7.42 17.68
N LEU A 127 -2.74 -7.01 16.48
CA LEU A 127 -1.82 -7.00 15.32
C LEU A 127 -0.62 -6.08 15.56
N GLY A 128 -0.83 -4.90 16.15
CA GLY A 128 0.23 -3.96 16.48
C GLY A 128 1.28 -4.56 17.42
N ARG A 129 0.86 -5.33 18.42
CA ARG A 129 1.79 -6.04 19.32
C ARG A 129 2.60 -7.12 18.59
N ILE A 130 1.99 -7.83 17.66
CA ILE A 130 2.71 -8.82 16.83
C ILE A 130 3.71 -8.12 15.91
N ARG A 131 3.30 -7.04 15.28
CA ARG A 131 4.19 -6.20 14.46
C ARG A 131 5.41 -5.71 15.26
N PHE A 132 5.22 -5.30 16.49
CA PHE A 132 6.32 -4.87 17.35
C PHE A 132 7.35 -5.98 17.58
N ARG A 133 6.90 -7.22 17.78
CA ARG A 133 7.77 -8.39 17.98
C ARG A 133 8.38 -8.88 16.66
N GLU A 134 7.62 -8.84 15.58
CA GLU A 134 8.00 -9.38 14.27
C GLU A 134 7.76 -8.33 13.16
N PRO A 135 8.54 -7.23 13.13
CA PRO A 135 8.30 -6.11 12.22
C PRO A 135 8.52 -6.47 10.74
N ASN A 136 9.19 -7.58 10.46
CA ASN A 136 9.50 -8.03 9.10
C ASN A 136 8.54 -9.12 8.60
N LEU A 137 7.50 -9.47 9.35
CA LEU A 137 6.57 -10.54 8.97
C LEU A 137 5.80 -10.20 7.68
N PHE A 138 5.29 -8.98 7.58
CA PHE A 138 4.61 -8.46 6.40
C PHE A 138 5.40 -7.33 5.73
N VAL A 139 5.31 -7.26 4.40
CA VAL A 139 6.02 -6.24 3.61
C VAL A 139 5.60 -4.82 4.01
N HIS A 140 4.31 -4.58 4.20
CA HIS A 140 3.81 -3.25 4.59
C HIS A 140 4.21 -2.84 6.01
N TRP A 141 4.46 -3.80 6.90
CA TRP A 141 4.98 -3.50 8.24
C TRP A 141 6.41 -2.95 8.21
N LYS A 142 7.25 -3.46 7.29
CA LYS A 142 8.61 -2.92 7.06
C LYS A 142 8.58 -1.46 6.63
N LEU A 143 7.52 -1.04 5.96
CA LEU A 143 7.32 0.33 5.49
C LEU A 143 6.62 1.25 6.52
N GLY A 144 6.37 0.76 7.72
CA GLY A 144 5.72 1.52 8.79
C GLY A 144 4.19 1.62 8.68
N LEU A 145 3.55 0.84 7.82
CA LEU A 145 2.11 0.92 7.52
C LEU A 145 1.25 -0.09 8.29
N GLY A 146 1.73 -0.63 9.38
CA GLY A 146 0.98 -1.55 10.21
C GLY A 146 0.16 -0.86 11.29
N SER A 147 -0.60 -1.68 12.03
CA SER A 147 -1.38 -1.25 13.18
C SER A 147 -0.50 -0.72 14.33
N PRO A 148 -0.98 0.25 15.11
CA PRO A 148 -0.24 0.77 16.26
C PRO A 148 -0.15 -0.27 17.38
N VAL A 149 0.84 -0.13 18.23
CA VAL A 149 1.05 -1.02 19.40
C VAL A 149 0.00 -0.78 20.49
N GLY A 150 -0.56 0.39 20.56
CA GLY A 150 -1.60 0.77 21.49
C GLY A 150 -1.08 1.45 22.74
#